data_bb121a09ab7071a8849d7407bc105ef2
#
_entry.id   bb121a09ab7071a8849d7407bc105ef2
#
_cell.length_a   1.000
_cell.length_b   1.000
_cell.length_c   1.000
_cell.angle_alpha   90.00
_cell.angle_beta   90.00
_cell.angle_gamma   90.00
#
_symmetry.space_group_name_H-M   'P 1'
#
loop_
_entity.id
_entity.type
_entity.pdbx_description
1 polymer ?
#
loop_
_entity_poly.entity_id
_entity_poly.type
_entity_poly.pdbx_seq_one_letter_code
_entity_poly.pdbx_strand_id
1 'polypeptide(L)'
;MKKSSKEFLQITSPAMAASSNGSSAPARITVLISGSGTNLQALIDACNTEALPNANIVRVISDRKNAYGLERAKGVNIPTSLHGILDYKKKYPDRSLEPKFDEARKAYDADLAKLVLEDKPNIVVCAGFMRILTTALLGPVKGASTPIINLHPSKPGDLVGAGCIKRAWDEFEAGKRTETGIMIHYVIEEVDMGEPIISEAIDITGCESLEDLEVRIHEREHGLIVKGAKIALERLRKEKKV
;
A
#
# COMPACT_ATOMS: atom_id res chain seq x y z
N MET A 1 -4.01 83.89 2.77
CA MET A 1 -3.62 82.57 3.35
C MET A 1 -4.68 81.58 2.99
N LYS A 2 -4.43 80.70 1.96
CA LYS A 2 -5.36 79.71 1.51
C LYS A 2 -4.82 78.34 1.99
N LYS A 3 -5.59 77.63 2.85
CA LYS A 3 -5.32 76.25 3.24
C LYS A 3 -5.84 75.30 2.16
N SER A 4 -4.95 74.49 1.58
CA SER A 4 -5.26 73.47 0.66
C SER A 4 -5.57 72.13 1.43
N SER A 5 -6.78 71.68 1.32
CA SER A 5 -7.19 70.36 1.83
C SER A 5 -6.83 69.29 0.76
N LYS A 6 -5.97 68.35 1.12
CA LYS A 6 -5.69 67.16 0.32
C LYS A 6 -6.67 66.07 0.76
N GLU A 7 -7.61 65.71 -0.12
CA GLU A 7 -8.43 64.52 0.00
C GLU A 7 -7.58 63.27 -0.28
N PHE A 8 -7.54 62.36 0.70
CA PHE A 8 -6.97 61.02 0.53
C PHE A 8 -8.06 60.10 0.00
N LEU A 9 -7.94 59.74 -1.26
CA LEU A 9 -8.74 58.61 -1.81
C LEU A 9 -8.28 57.30 -1.15
N GLN A 10 -9.15 56.72 -0.34
CA GLN A 10 -9.01 55.32 0.09
C GLN A 10 -9.37 54.40 -1.06
N ILE A 11 -8.35 53.72 -1.63
CA ILE A 11 -8.54 52.63 -2.57
C ILE A 11 -8.90 51.39 -1.75
N THR A 12 -10.18 51.03 -1.72
CA THR A 12 -10.62 49.77 -1.16
C THR A 12 -10.29 48.66 -2.18
N SER A 13 -9.29 47.82 -1.87
CA SER A 13 -9.05 46.57 -2.60
C SER A 13 -10.24 45.65 -2.43
N PRO A 14 -10.72 45.00 -3.51
CA PRO A 14 -11.75 43.99 -3.38
C PRO A 14 -11.16 42.77 -2.65
N ALA A 15 -11.79 42.42 -1.52
CA ALA A 15 -11.54 41.16 -0.82
C ALA A 15 -11.78 40.02 -1.80
N MET A 16 -10.70 39.29 -2.16
CA MET A 16 -10.83 38.01 -2.84
C MET A 16 -11.64 37.07 -1.94
N ALA A 17 -12.85 36.79 -2.35
CA ALA A 17 -13.65 35.73 -1.75
C ALA A 17 -12.87 34.40 -1.93
N ALA A 18 -12.29 33.91 -0.84
CA ALA A 18 -11.75 32.57 -0.78
C ALA A 18 -12.95 31.62 -0.95
N SER A 19 -13.04 31.02 -2.12
CA SER A 19 -13.96 29.92 -2.35
C SER A 19 -13.56 28.78 -1.41
N SER A 20 -14.32 28.58 -0.34
CA SER A 20 -14.23 27.41 0.53
C SER A 20 -14.74 26.19 -0.24
N ASN A 21 -13.95 25.71 -1.20
CA ASN A 21 -14.07 24.34 -1.64
C ASN A 21 -13.73 23.49 -0.41
N GLY A 22 -14.73 22.79 0.15
CA GLY A 22 -14.60 21.90 1.28
C GLY A 22 -13.59 20.79 0.99
N SER A 23 -12.30 21.09 1.15
CA SER A 23 -11.21 20.13 1.04
C SER A 23 -11.35 19.15 2.20
N SER A 24 -11.84 17.96 1.93
CA SER A 24 -11.79 16.87 2.91
C SER A 24 -10.33 16.64 3.32
N ALA A 25 -10.11 16.30 4.60
CA ALA A 25 -8.76 15.99 5.10
C ALA A 25 -8.09 14.95 4.20
N PRO A 26 -6.76 15.04 3.99
CA PRO A 26 -6.02 14.08 3.17
C PRO A 26 -6.21 12.65 3.67
N ALA A 27 -6.37 11.71 2.74
CA ALA A 27 -6.43 10.29 3.07
C ALA A 27 -5.08 9.83 3.65
N ARG A 28 -5.14 9.07 4.72
CA ARG A 28 -3.97 8.56 5.46
C ARG A 28 -3.69 7.13 5.06
N ILE A 29 -2.47 6.87 4.58
CA ILE A 29 -2.03 5.55 4.10
C ILE A 29 -0.91 5.05 4.99
N THR A 30 -1.04 3.84 5.55
CA THR A 30 0.08 3.09 6.11
C THR A 30 0.56 2.08 5.09
N VAL A 31 1.88 1.99 4.86
CA VAL A 31 2.46 1.07 3.88
C VAL A 31 3.31 0.02 4.58
N LEU A 32 3.06 -1.26 4.28
CA LEU A 32 3.84 -2.40 4.78
C LEU A 32 4.79 -2.88 3.68
N ILE A 33 6.06 -3.08 4.03
CA ILE A 33 7.12 -3.48 3.09
C ILE A 33 8.05 -4.55 3.68
N SER A 34 8.75 -5.30 2.81
CA SER A 34 9.81 -6.24 3.23
C SER A 34 11.15 -6.07 2.49
N GLY A 35 11.24 -5.22 1.46
CA GLY A 35 12.38 -5.22 0.55
C GLY A 35 12.78 -3.85 -0.01
N SER A 36 13.07 -3.82 -1.32
CA SER A 36 13.60 -2.66 -2.05
C SER A 36 12.69 -1.43 -2.01
N GLY A 37 11.38 -1.62 -1.91
CA GLY A 37 10.40 -0.54 -1.81
C GLY A 37 10.17 0.22 -3.11
N THR A 38 10.31 -0.41 -4.28
CA THR A 38 10.01 0.23 -5.57
C THR A 38 8.53 0.58 -5.69
N ASN A 39 7.64 -0.31 -5.27
CA ASN A 39 6.20 -0.05 -5.17
C ASN A 39 5.85 1.04 -4.14
N LEU A 40 6.59 1.11 -3.02
CA LEU A 40 6.48 2.23 -2.08
C LEU A 40 6.90 3.55 -2.74
N GLN A 41 7.99 3.56 -3.52
CA GLN A 41 8.43 4.75 -4.24
C GLN A 41 7.34 5.26 -5.19
N ALA A 42 6.71 4.35 -5.95
CA ALA A 42 5.61 4.73 -6.84
C ALA A 42 4.43 5.39 -6.09
N LEU A 43 4.10 4.91 -4.88
CA LEU A 43 3.09 5.54 -4.03
C LEU A 43 3.55 6.91 -3.51
N ILE A 44 4.81 7.06 -3.09
CA ILE A 44 5.39 8.33 -2.65
C ILE A 44 5.29 9.38 -3.75
N ASP A 45 5.73 9.02 -4.96
CA ASP A 45 5.76 9.92 -6.11
C ASP A 45 4.35 10.32 -6.58
N ALA A 46 3.36 9.43 -6.37
CA ALA A 46 1.98 9.67 -6.76
C ALA A 46 1.18 10.51 -5.75
N CYS A 47 1.56 10.53 -4.48
CA CYS A 47 0.84 11.26 -3.44
C CYS A 47 0.70 12.76 -3.78
N ASN A 48 -0.53 13.29 -3.65
CA ASN A 48 -0.89 14.68 -3.96
C ASN A 48 -0.72 15.09 -5.43
N THR A 49 -0.60 14.11 -6.34
CA THR A 49 -0.73 14.31 -7.78
C THR A 49 -2.13 13.89 -8.27
N GLU A 50 -2.42 14.04 -9.55
CA GLU A 50 -3.67 13.53 -10.16
C GLU A 50 -3.78 12.00 -10.08
N ALA A 51 -2.65 11.29 -10.00
CA ALA A 51 -2.62 9.84 -9.89
C ALA A 51 -3.12 9.34 -8.52
N LEU A 52 -2.81 10.09 -7.43
CA LEU A 52 -3.26 9.77 -6.06
C LEU A 52 -3.56 11.06 -5.29
N PRO A 53 -4.69 11.75 -5.60
CA PRO A 53 -4.97 13.08 -5.09
C PRO A 53 -5.39 13.05 -3.62
N ASN A 54 -4.97 14.10 -2.90
CA ASN A 54 -5.32 14.33 -1.50
C ASN A 54 -5.09 13.08 -0.63
N ALA A 55 -3.84 12.55 -0.67
CA ALA A 55 -3.42 11.38 0.08
C ALA A 55 -2.00 11.54 0.61
N ASN A 56 -1.76 11.10 1.84
CA ASN A 56 -0.47 11.14 2.50
C ASN A 56 -0.10 9.76 3.05
N ILE A 57 1.14 9.33 2.83
CA ILE A 57 1.69 8.18 3.54
C ILE A 57 2.08 8.65 4.94
N VAL A 58 1.40 8.12 5.96
CA VAL A 58 1.59 8.55 7.35
C VAL A 58 2.62 7.71 8.08
N ARG A 59 2.85 6.47 7.65
CA ARG A 59 3.90 5.59 8.19
C ARG A 59 4.26 4.50 7.18
N VAL A 60 5.54 4.13 7.18
CA VAL A 60 6.04 2.93 6.51
C VAL A 60 6.54 1.95 7.56
N ILE A 61 6.02 0.72 7.54
CA ILE A 61 6.41 -0.34 8.48
C ILE A 61 7.11 -1.44 7.69
N SER A 62 8.28 -1.87 8.16
CA SER A 62 9.00 -3.01 7.59
C SER A 62 9.17 -4.13 8.61
N ASP A 63 9.03 -5.38 8.16
CA ASP A 63 9.38 -6.57 8.94
C ASP A 63 10.88 -6.90 8.88
N ARG A 64 11.66 -6.18 8.05
CA ARG A 64 13.09 -6.41 7.84
C ARG A 64 13.91 -5.14 8.06
N LYS A 65 14.94 -5.26 8.90
CA LYS A 65 15.85 -4.15 9.25
C LYS A 65 16.54 -3.54 8.03
N ASN A 66 16.89 -4.36 7.06
CA ASN A 66 17.68 -3.94 5.89
C ASN A 66 16.79 -3.65 4.67
N ALA A 67 15.49 -3.45 4.85
CA ALA A 67 14.61 -3.06 3.76
C ALA A 67 14.96 -1.65 3.26
N TYR A 68 15.43 -1.54 2.01
CA TYR A 68 15.81 -0.25 1.43
C TYR A 68 14.63 0.72 1.32
N GLY A 69 13.40 0.21 1.26
CA GLY A 69 12.20 1.04 1.32
C GLY A 69 12.10 1.92 2.58
N LEU A 70 12.74 1.55 3.70
CA LEU A 70 12.84 2.42 4.88
C LEU A 70 13.68 3.68 4.59
N GLU A 71 14.76 3.54 3.83
CA GLU A 71 15.61 4.68 3.43
C GLU A 71 14.87 5.59 2.44
N ARG A 72 14.08 5.03 1.52
CA ARG A 72 13.20 5.83 0.63
C ARG A 72 12.22 6.69 1.43
N ALA A 73 11.54 6.11 2.42
CA ALA A 73 10.61 6.82 3.28
C ALA A 73 11.28 7.93 4.10
N LYS A 74 12.45 7.62 4.71
CA LYS A 74 13.25 8.61 5.46
C LYS A 74 13.70 9.78 4.60
N GLY A 75 14.10 9.51 3.35
CA GLY A 75 14.56 10.55 2.40
C GLY A 75 13.50 11.62 2.10
N VAL A 76 12.22 11.32 2.34
CA VAL A 76 11.09 12.25 2.17
C VAL A 76 10.36 12.53 3.49
N ASN A 77 11.03 12.31 4.62
CA ASN A 77 10.52 12.56 5.98
C ASN A 77 9.22 11.81 6.34
N ILE A 78 8.96 10.65 5.77
CA ILE A 78 7.85 9.78 6.17
C ILE A 78 8.28 8.98 7.41
N PRO A 79 7.48 8.97 8.50
CA PRO A 79 7.75 8.14 9.68
C PRO A 79 7.92 6.67 9.34
N THR A 80 8.94 6.02 9.92
CA THR A 80 9.24 4.61 9.68
C THR A 80 9.23 3.81 10.97
N SER A 81 8.83 2.54 10.90
CA SER A 81 8.90 1.59 12.00
C SER A 81 9.46 0.26 11.54
N LEU A 82 10.29 -0.34 12.37
CA LEU A 82 10.75 -1.73 12.21
C LEU A 82 9.93 -2.62 13.13
N HIS A 83 9.27 -3.65 12.57
CA HIS A 83 8.49 -4.62 13.31
C HIS A 83 8.89 -6.04 12.89
N GLY A 84 9.94 -6.55 13.50
CA GLY A 84 10.55 -7.84 13.13
C GLY A 84 10.02 -9.00 13.94
N ILE A 85 9.85 -10.18 13.34
CA ILE A 85 9.35 -11.41 13.98
C ILE A 85 10.35 -12.06 14.95
N LEU A 86 11.64 -11.74 14.83
CA LEU A 86 12.69 -12.49 15.55
C LEU A 86 12.56 -12.41 17.08
N ASP A 87 12.18 -11.27 17.61
CA ASP A 87 12.02 -11.10 19.05
C ASP A 87 10.79 -11.86 19.58
N TYR A 88 9.74 -11.98 18.77
CA TYR A 88 8.59 -12.82 19.08
C TYR A 88 8.96 -14.31 19.06
N LYS A 89 9.74 -14.78 18.08
CA LYS A 89 10.23 -16.16 18.06
C LYS A 89 11.10 -16.53 19.26
N LYS A 90 11.90 -15.59 19.76
CA LYS A 90 12.67 -15.79 21.00
C LYS A 90 11.77 -15.91 22.24
N LYS A 91 10.74 -15.04 22.32
CA LYS A 91 9.80 -15.01 23.44
C LYS A 91 8.82 -16.19 23.43
N TYR A 92 8.41 -16.61 22.23
CA TYR A 92 7.47 -17.70 22.01
C TYR A 92 8.14 -18.77 21.12
N PRO A 93 9.02 -19.61 21.68
CA PRO A 93 9.68 -20.63 20.90
C PRO A 93 8.64 -21.61 20.32
N ASP A 94 8.67 -21.76 19.02
CA ASP A 94 7.76 -22.67 18.31
C ASP A 94 8.00 -24.10 18.77
N ARG A 95 6.97 -24.75 19.32
CA ARG A 95 6.96 -26.15 19.71
C ARG A 95 5.97 -26.96 18.85
N SER A 96 5.26 -26.30 17.94
CA SER A 96 4.27 -26.93 17.06
C SER A 96 4.89 -27.25 15.69
N LEU A 97 4.42 -28.32 15.08
CA LEU A 97 4.73 -28.69 13.70
C LEU A 97 3.94 -27.84 12.66
N GLU A 98 3.07 -26.93 13.15
CA GLU A 98 2.21 -26.07 12.34
C GLU A 98 2.69 -24.60 12.40
N PRO A 99 3.66 -24.19 11.56
CA PRO A 99 4.27 -22.84 11.63
C PRO A 99 3.32 -21.69 11.28
N LYS A 100 2.11 -22.00 10.76
CA LYS A 100 1.14 -20.97 10.34
C LYS A 100 0.42 -20.28 11.50
N PHE A 101 0.32 -20.95 12.65
CA PHE A 101 -0.51 -20.53 13.78
C PHE A 101 0.24 -20.51 15.11
N ASP A 102 1.56 -20.32 15.08
CA ASP A 102 2.36 -20.24 16.27
C ASP A 102 2.02 -19.01 17.14
N GLU A 103 2.21 -19.11 18.43
CA GLU A 103 1.94 -18.01 19.38
C GLU A 103 2.81 -16.77 19.07
N ALA A 104 4.03 -16.96 18.56
CA ALA A 104 4.91 -15.88 18.13
C ALA A 104 4.28 -15.07 17.01
N ARG A 105 3.63 -15.76 16.06
CA ARG A 105 2.99 -15.12 14.92
C ARG A 105 1.75 -14.34 15.32
N LYS A 106 0.91 -14.91 16.17
CA LYS A 106 -0.29 -14.23 16.69
C LYS A 106 0.10 -12.98 17.49
N ALA A 107 1.10 -13.09 18.38
CA ALA A 107 1.58 -11.95 19.16
C ALA A 107 2.20 -10.86 18.26
N TYR A 108 2.98 -11.24 17.26
CA TYR A 108 3.54 -10.33 16.27
C TYR A 108 2.44 -9.56 15.53
N ASP A 109 1.44 -10.26 15.00
CA ASP A 109 0.36 -9.66 14.24
C ASP A 109 -0.55 -8.77 15.11
N ALA A 110 -0.78 -9.15 16.38
CA ALA A 110 -1.54 -8.33 17.32
C ALA A 110 -0.83 -6.99 17.63
N ASP A 111 0.49 -7.00 17.78
CA ASP A 111 1.25 -5.77 18.01
C ASP A 111 1.41 -4.96 16.70
N LEU A 112 1.52 -5.63 15.54
CA LEU A 112 1.49 -4.96 14.24
C LEU A 112 0.16 -4.23 14.03
N ALA A 113 -0.98 -4.84 14.45
CA ALA A 113 -2.29 -4.18 14.38
C ALA A 113 -2.32 -2.87 15.18
N LYS A 114 -1.80 -2.88 16.41
CA LYS A 114 -1.70 -1.67 17.24
C LYS A 114 -0.87 -0.60 16.56
N LEU A 115 0.31 -0.97 16.06
CA LEU A 115 1.22 -0.07 15.36
C LEU A 115 0.60 0.53 14.09
N VAL A 116 -0.11 -0.27 13.30
CA VAL A 116 -0.84 0.18 12.11
C VAL A 116 -1.92 1.19 12.46
N LEU A 117 -2.70 0.92 13.52
CA LEU A 117 -3.84 1.74 13.92
C LEU A 117 -3.47 3.01 14.70
N GLU A 118 -2.24 3.12 15.18
CA GLU A 118 -1.74 4.29 15.92
C GLU A 118 -1.93 5.59 15.15
N ASP A 119 -1.64 5.58 13.86
CA ASP A 119 -1.79 6.75 12.98
C ASP A 119 -3.19 6.90 12.38
N LYS A 120 -4.15 6.06 12.75
CA LYS A 120 -5.53 6.09 12.24
C LYS A 120 -5.57 6.17 10.69
N PRO A 121 -4.97 5.22 9.97
CA PRO A 121 -4.97 5.24 8.52
C PRO A 121 -6.38 4.98 7.96
N ASN A 122 -6.63 5.50 6.76
CA ASN A 122 -7.83 5.18 6.01
C ASN A 122 -7.71 3.83 5.29
N ILE A 123 -6.49 3.51 4.80
CA ILE A 123 -6.15 2.21 4.23
C ILE A 123 -4.74 1.78 4.62
N VAL A 124 -4.50 0.48 4.56
CA VAL A 124 -3.16 -0.12 4.63
C VAL A 124 -2.82 -0.72 3.27
N VAL A 125 -1.62 -0.46 2.78
CA VAL A 125 -1.13 -0.99 1.50
C VAL A 125 0.04 -1.92 1.75
N CYS A 126 -0.10 -3.20 1.40
CA CYS A 126 1.00 -4.15 1.34
C CYS A 126 1.74 -3.98 0.00
N ALA A 127 2.90 -3.33 0.05
CA ALA A 127 3.75 -3.05 -1.12
C ALA A 127 5.00 -3.93 -1.08
N GLY A 128 4.82 -5.22 -1.39
CA GLY A 128 5.87 -6.23 -1.25
C GLY A 128 6.10 -6.64 0.20
N PHE A 129 5.05 -6.83 0.98
CA PHE A 129 5.12 -7.36 2.35
C PHE A 129 5.04 -8.88 2.34
N MET A 130 6.13 -9.55 2.73
CA MET A 130 6.33 -10.99 2.54
C MET A 130 5.79 -11.85 3.70
N ARG A 131 4.73 -11.41 4.38
CA ARG A 131 4.09 -12.18 5.45
C ARG A 131 2.60 -12.34 5.23
N ILE A 132 2.11 -13.54 5.50
CA ILE A 132 0.68 -13.80 5.59
C ILE A 132 0.17 -13.10 6.87
N LEU A 133 -0.87 -12.32 6.78
CA LEU A 133 -1.50 -11.64 7.90
C LEU A 133 -2.54 -12.56 8.54
N THR A 134 -2.51 -12.70 9.88
CA THR A 134 -3.46 -13.54 10.61
C THR A 134 -4.66 -12.73 11.10
N THR A 135 -5.68 -13.42 11.61
CA THR A 135 -6.85 -12.80 12.23
C THR A 135 -6.50 -11.88 13.41
N ALA A 136 -5.34 -12.08 14.06
CA ALA A 136 -4.85 -11.21 15.12
C ALA A 136 -4.54 -9.77 14.64
N LEU A 137 -4.21 -9.61 13.36
CA LEU A 137 -4.11 -8.29 12.71
C LEU A 137 -5.40 -7.92 12.01
N LEU A 138 -5.95 -8.84 11.20
CA LEU A 138 -7.09 -8.55 10.32
C LEU A 138 -8.34 -8.15 11.12
N GLY A 139 -8.61 -8.78 12.26
CA GLY A 139 -9.76 -8.49 13.10
C GLY A 139 -9.79 -7.05 13.62
N PRO A 140 -8.78 -6.58 14.36
CA PRO A 140 -8.69 -5.19 14.84
C PRO A 140 -8.74 -4.15 13.73
N VAL A 141 -8.05 -4.39 12.61
CA VAL A 141 -8.00 -3.45 11.48
C VAL A 141 -9.36 -3.36 10.78
N LYS A 142 -10.05 -4.49 10.60
CA LYS A 142 -11.44 -4.53 10.12
C LYS A 142 -12.39 -3.81 11.08
N GLY A 143 -12.25 -4.04 12.38
CA GLY A 143 -13.05 -3.35 13.41
C GLY A 143 -12.88 -1.82 13.40
N ALA A 144 -11.71 -1.33 12.98
CA ALA A 144 -11.45 0.09 12.79
C ALA A 144 -11.93 0.64 11.42
N SER A 145 -12.60 -0.17 10.61
CA SER A 145 -13.02 0.17 9.23
C SER A 145 -11.86 0.65 8.35
N THR A 146 -10.70 0.01 8.51
CA THR A 146 -9.48 0.29 7.77
C THR A 146 -9.15 -0.92 6.88
N PRO A 147 -9.53 -0.93 5.60
CA PRO A 147 -9.21 -2.05 4.72
C PRO A 147 -7.70 -2.15 4.45
N ILE A 148 -7.25 -3.37 4.22
CA ILE A 148 -5.89 -3.67 3.76
C ILE A 148 -5.99 -4.09 2.31
N ILE A 149 -5.12 -3.55 1.46
CA ILE A 149 -4.97 -3.98 0.07
C ILE A 149 -3.56 -4.54 -0.16
N ASN A 150 -3.46 -5.50 -1.07
CA ASN A 150 -2.19 -6.16 -1.41
C ASN A 150 -1.98 -6.16 -2.92
N LEU A 151 -0.73 -5.95 -3.33
CA LEU A 151 -0.29 -6.21 -4.70
C LEU A 151 0.20 -7.66 -4.77
N HIS A 152 -0.40 -8.43 -5.65
CA HIS A 152 -0.08 -9.84 -5.88
C HIS A 152 0.29 -10.09 -7.35
N PRO A 153 1.44 -10.74 -7.63
CA PRO A 153 1.92 -10.95 -9.00
C PRO A 153 1.26 -12.17 -9.67
N SER A 154 -0.08 -12.18 -9.69
CA SER A 154 -0.89 -13.15 -10.43
C SER A 154 -2.27 -12.57 -10.74
N LYS A 155 -3.00 -13.22 -11.66
CA LYS A 155 -4.41 -12.88 -11.95
C LYS A 155 -5.33 -13.38 -10.85
N PRO A 156 -6.52 -12.79 -10.68
CA PRO A 156 -7.53 -13.32 -9.77
C PRO A 156 -7.86 -14.80 -10.05
N GLY A 157 -7.79 -15.64 -9.01
CA GLY A 157 -8.11 -17.07 -9.12
C GLY A 157 -7.05 -17.94 -9.82
N ASP A 158 -5.87 -17.36 -10.15
CA ASP A 158 -4.76 -18.11 -10.75
C ASP A 158 -3.76 -18.57 -9.65
N LEU A 159 -2.50 -18.20 -9.72
CA LEU A 159 -1.46 -18.63 -8.78
C LEU A 159 -1.58 -17.89 -7.44
N VAL A 160 -1.61 -18.64 -6.34
CA VAL A 160 -1.77 -18.14 -4.96
C VAL A 160 -0.47 -18.33 -4.18
N GLY A 161 -0.16 -17.40 -3.25
CA GLY A 161 0.97 -17.49 -2.34
C GLY A 161 2.29 -17.05 -2.95
N ALA A 162 3.40 -17.62 -2.46
CA ALA A 162 4.73 -17.18 -2.84
C ALA A 162 5.20 -17.73 -4.19
N GLY A 163 6.15 -16.99 -4.81
CA GLY A 163 6.87 -17.45 -6.02
C GLY A 163 6.01 -17.52 -7.28
N CYS A 164 4.93 -16.76 -7.38
CA CYS A 164 4.01 -16.79 -8.52
C CYS A 164 4.70 -16.48 -9.85
N ILE A 165 5.63 -15.52 -9.89
CA ILE A 165 6.34 -15.16 -11.12
C ILE A 165 7.15 -16.36 -11.64
N LYS A 166 7.93 -17.01 -10.74
CA LYS A 166 8.70 -18.19 -11.12
C LYS A 166 7.80 -19.35 -11.57
N ARG A 167 6.70 -19.59 -10.85
CA ARG A 167 5.73 -20.63 -11.21
C ARG A 167 5.09 -20.37 -12.56
N ALA A 168 4.72 -19.11 -12.85
CA ALA A 168 4.21 -18.72 -14.15
C ALA A 168 5.25 -18.94 -15.27
N TRP A 169 6.52 -18.64 -15.00
CA TRP A 169 7.61 -18.90 -15.92
C TRP A 169 7.79 -20.41 -16.18
N ASP A 170 7.84 -21.23 -15.12
CA ASP A 170 7.98 -22.69 -15.24
C ASP A 170 6.84 -23.30 -16.08
N GLU A 171 5.61 -22.79 -15.93
CA GLU A 171 4.46 -23.22 -16.73
C GLU A 171 4.51 -22.73 -18.19
N PHE A 172 5.09 -21.55 -18.42
CA PHE A 172 5.33 -21.03 -19.77
C PHE A 172 6.36 -21.89 -20.50
N GLU A 173 7.51 -22.18 -19.87
CA GLU A 173 8.53 -23.09 -20.43
C GLU A 173 7.96 -24.48 -20.73
N ALA A 174 7.01 -24.96 -19.93
CA ALA A 174 6.30 -26.22 -20.15
C ALA A 174 5.18 -26.12 -21.21
N GLY A 175 5.00 -24.96 -21.88
CA GLY A 175 3.96 -24.75 -22.89
C GLY A 175 2.52 -24.75 -22.36
N LYS A 176 2.32 -24.53 -21.04
CA LYS A 176 1.01 -24.57 -20.37
C LYS A 176 0.31 -23.23 -20.30
N ARG A 177 1.04 -22.12 -20.48
CA ARG A 177 0.50 -20.77 -20.50
C ARG A 177 1.30 -19.85 -21.42
N THR A 178 0.69 -18.75 -21.83
CA THR A 178 1.33 -17.66 -22.59
C THR A 178 1.23 -16.31 -21.87
N GLU A 179 0.45 -16.27 -20.79
CA GLU A 179 0.24 -15.04 -20.02
C GLU A 179 0.20 -15.32 -18.51
N THR A 180 0.49 -14.29 -17.73
CA THR A 180 0.28 -14.20 -16.30
C THR A 180 -0.46 -12.90 -15.98
N GLY A 181 -0.26 -12.31 -14.81
CA GLY A 181 -0.80 -11.00 -14.50
C GLY A 181 -0.42 -10.51 -13.12
N ILE A 182 -0.99 -9.40 -12.79
CA ILE A 182 -0.88 -8.76 -11.48
C ILE A 182 -2.26 -8.30 -11.04
N MET A 183 -2.50 -8.26 -9.72
CA MET A 183 -3.72 -7.71 -9.16
C MET A 183 -3.47 -6.90 -7.89
N ILE A 184 -4.35 -5.94 -7.66
CA ILE A 184 -4.56 -5.35 -6.34
C ILE A 184 -5.88 -5.89 -5.82
N HIS A 185 -5.89 -6.46 -4.62
CA HIS A 185 -7.06 -7.04 -4.00
C HIS A 185 -7.17 -6.64 -2.52
N TYR A 186 -8.37 -6.75 -1.95
CA TYR A 186 -8.53 -6.63 -0.51
C TYR A 186 -7.95 -7.86 0.19
N VAL A 187 -7.27 -7.64 1.32
CA VAL A 187 -6.72 -8.74 2.12
C VAL A 187 -7.80 -9.28 3.06
N ILE A 188 -7.99 -10.58 2.99
CA ILE A 188 -8.85 -11.38 3.87
C ILE A 188 -8.03 -12.52 4.50
N GLU A 189 -8.64 -13.38 5.28
CA GLU A 189 -7.97 -14.51 5.95
C GLU A 189 -7.43 -15.52 4.93
N GLU A 190 -8.20 -15.77 3.86
CA GLU A 190 -7.78 -16.62 2.76
C GLU A 190 -6.76 -15.89 1.88
N VAL A 191 -5.55 -16.48 1.80
CA VAL A 191 -4.40 -15.86 1.12
C VAL A 191 -4.72 -15.61 -0.36
N ASP A 192 -4.56 -14.36 -0.79
CA ASP A 192 -4.73 -13.84 -2.16
C ASP A 192 -6.13 -14.08 -2.79
N MET A 193 -7.14 -14.42 -1.96
CA MET A 193 -8.51 -14.73 -2.39
C MET A 193 -9.51 -13.59 -2.14
N GLY A 194 -9.06 -12.45 -1.63
CA GLY A 194 -9.92 -11.29 -1.43
C GLY A 194 -10.40 -10.66 -2.73
N GLU A 195 -11.48 -9.86 -2.64
CA GLU A 195 -12.09 -9.18 -3.80
C GLU A 195 -11.05 -8.37 -4.58
N PRO A 196 -10.88 -8.62 -5.88
CA PRO A 196 -9.99 -7.83 -6.73
C PRO A 196 -10.50 -6.39 -6.88
N ILE A 197 -9.60 -5.43 -6.74
CA ILE A 197 -9.87 -4.01 -6.98
C ILE A 197 -9.59 -3.66 -8.44
N ILE A 198 -8.44 -4.13 -8.93
CA ILE A 198 -7.98 -3.98 -10.31
C ILE A 198 -6.98 -5.09 -10.61
N SER A 199 -6.96 -5.57 -11.84
CA SER A 199 -5.98 -6.53 -12.33
C SER A 199 -5.54 -6.20 -13.75
N GLU A 200 -4.36 -6.67 -14.13
CA GLU A 200 -3.79 -6.52 -15.46
C GLU A 200 -3.20 -7.86 -15.91
N ALA A 201 -3.53 -8.30 -17.11
CA ALA A 201 -2.91 -9.46 -17.74
C ALA A 201 -1.54 -9.05 -18.33
N ILE A 202 -0.57 -9.95 -18.22
CA ILE A 202 0.81 -9.74 -18.71
C ILE A 202 1.16 -10.89 -19.64
N ASP A 203 1.43 -10.56 -20.89
CA ASP A 203 1.92 -11.52 -21.89
C ASP A 203 3.36 -11.92 -21.54
N ILE A 204 3.62 -13.23 -21.49
CA ILE A 204 4.94 -13.81 -21.23
C ILE A 204 5.70 -14.03 -22.55
N THR A 205 5.00 -14.08 -23.69
CA THR A 205 5.64 -14.30 -24.97
C THR A 205 6.69 -13.24 -25.27
N GLY A 206 7.84 -13.67 -25.82
CA GLY A 206 8.98 -12.79 -26.07
C GLY A 206 9.83 -12.45 -24.85
N CYS A 207 9.57 -13.02 -23.65
CA CYS A 207 10.57 -13.09 -22.58
C CYS A 207 11.54 -14.24 -22.90
N GLU A 208 12.84 -13.97 -22.78
CA GLU A 208 13.90 -14.96 -23.02
C GLU A 208 14.37 -15.61 -21.70
N SER A 209 13.99 -15.00 -20.56
CA SER A 209 14.40 -15.46 -19.24
C SER A 209 13.35 -15.11 -18.17
N LEU A 210 13.43 -15.77 -17.01
CA LEU A 210 12.69 -15.40 -15.81
C LEU A 210 12.92 -13.94 -15.41
N GLU A 211 14.14 -13.45 -15.55
CA GLU A 211 14.51 -12.06 -15.23
C GLU A 211 13.77 -11.06 -16.13
N ASP A 212 13.62 -11.36 -17.43
CA ASP A 212 12.83 -10.52 -18.35
C ASP A 212 11.37 -10.44 -17.92
N LEU A 213 10.80 -11.57 -17.48
CA LEU A 213 9.44 -11.60 -16.97
C LEU A 213 9.31 -10.81 -15.65
N GLU A 214 10.28 -10.95 -14.73
CA GLU A 214 10.31 -10.18 -13.48
C GLU A 214 10.37 -8.68 -13.75
N VAL A 215 11.23 -8.22 -14.64
CA VAL A 215 11.34 -6.82 -15.07
C VAL A 215 10.00 -6.32 -15.63
N ARG A 216 9.42 -7.07 -16.58
CA ARG A 216 8.13 -6.73 -17.22
C ARG A 216 7.00 -6.60 -16.19
N ILE A 217 6.94 -7.50 -15.21
CA ILE A 217 5.94 -7.47 -14.14
C ILE A 217 6.16 -6.26 -13.24
N HIS A 218 7.39 -6.04 -12.76
CA HIS A 218 7.70 -4.95 -11.83
C HIS A 218 7.43 -3.56 -12.44
N GLU A 219 7.66 -3.37 -13.74
CA GLU A 219 7.32 -2.12 -14.44
C GLU A 219 5.82 -1.83 -14.41
N ARG A 220 4.98 -2.87 -14.51
CA ARG A 220 3.52 -2.73 -14.47
C ARG A 220 2.98 -2.56 -13.05
N GLU A 221 3.60 -3.19 -12.07
CA GLU A 221 3.22 -3.12 -10.67
C GLU A 221 3.16 -1.68 -10.15
N HIS A 222 4.13 -0.83 -10.51
CA HIS A 222 4.21 0.56 -10.06
C HIS A 222 2.95 1.38 -10.41
N GLY A 223 2.48 1.25 -11.64
CA GLY A 223 1.25 1.92 -12.07
C GLY A 223 0.00 1.32 -11.44
N LEU A 224 -0.03 -0.02 -11.30
CA LEU A 224 -1.20 -0.74 -10.80
C LEU A 224 -1.45 -0.47 -9.32
N ILE A 225 -0.39 -0.45 -8.48
CA ILE A 225 -0.54 -0.22 -7.04
C ILE A 225 -1.07 1.19 -6.74
N VAL A 226 -0.65 2.19 -7.51
CA VAL A 226 -1.17 3.56 -7.41
C VAL A 226 -2.64 3.62 -7.80
N LYS A 227 -3.01 3.01 -8.95
CA LYS A 227 -4.40 2.93 -9.39
C LYS A 227 -5.28 2.19 -8.38
N GLY A 228 -4.82 1.05 -7.86
CA GLY A 228 -5.53 0.27 -6.86
C GLY A 228 -5.76 1.04 -5.56
N ALA A 229 -4.74 1.74 -5.05
CA ALA A 229 -4.86 2.59 -3.87
C ALA A 229 -5.87 3.74 -4.09
N LYS A 230 -5.84 4.38 -5.27
CA LYS A 230 -6.81 5.42 -5.64
C LYS A 230 -8.25 4.89 -5.63
N ILE A 231 -8.51 3.77 -6.31
CA ILE A 231 -9.84 3.15 -6.37
C ILE A 231 -10.34 2.77 -4.97
N ALA A 232 -9.48 2.15 -4.14
CA ALA A 232 -9.84 1.79 -2.78
C ALA A 232 -10.23 3.02 -1.93
N LEU A 233 -9.47 4.10 -2.01
CA LEU A 233 -9.78 5.36 -1.32
C LEU A 233 -11.06 6.02 -1.84
N GLU A 234 -11.33 5.96 -3.14
CA GLU A 234 -12.57 6.48 -3.73
C GLU A 234 -13.80 5.68 -3.28
N ARG A 235 -13.70 4.34 -3.19
CA ARG A 235 -14.75 3.47 -2.63
C ARG A 235 -15.07 3.86 -1.18
N LEU A 236 -14.05 4.01 -0.33
CA LEU A 236 -14.20 4.43 1.08
C LEU A 236 -14.85 5.81 1.23
N ARG A 237 -14.52 6.75 0.35
CA ARG A 237 -15.11 8.10 0.37
C ARG A 237 -16.61 8.05 0.01
N LYS A 238 -17.00 7.16 -0.90
CA LYS A 238 -18.40 6.96 -1.28
C LYS A 238 -19.21 6.33 -0.15
N GLU A 239 -18.66 5.30 0.50
CA GLU A 239 -19.31 4.62 1.63
C GLU A 239 -19.55 5.53 2.85
N LYS A 240 -18.63 6.49 3.11
CA LYS A 240 -18.77 7.45 4.22
C LYS A 240 -19.71 8.63 3.92
N LYS A 241 -20.21 8.78 2.69
CA LYS A 241 -21.17 9.81 2.29
C LYS A 241 -22.62 9.33 2.29
N VAL A 242 -22.85 8.05 2.55
CA VAL A 242 -24.17 7.45 2.79
C VAL A 242 -24.41 7.36 4.29
#